data_4cc522f4dc2eca29527fe3a9a8168921
#
_entry.id   4cc522f4dc2eca29527fe3a9a8168921
#
_cell.length_a   1.000
_cell.length_b   1.000
_cell.length_c   1.000
_cell.angle_alpha   90.00
_cell.angle_beta   90.00
_cell.angle_gamma   90.00
#
_symmetry.space_group_name_H-M   'P 1'
#
loop_
_entity.id
_entity.type
_entity.pdbx_description
1 polymer ?
#
loop_
_entity_poly.entity_id
_entity_poly.type
_entity_poly.pdbx_seq_one_letter_code
_entity_poly.pdbx_strand_id
1 'polypeptide(L)'
;MRILFLTSFLLSISFLNAECSDLIEADCLYWSYYCEWNEDTNECQEIGGGGGGGEADGPYDYQIITESDGLRNGPDYLDGRIYYPIDGDIGVQLPLKSIIFTPGFGGGSTSMASWAQYFASYGFLAMIIGPNDEINDSHQMRAEGLIDAIETIKQENERLGSPLYESIDPMNFIVAGYSMGGGASQIALTLDHPHVESIVSGIALNPTILIEDCDLCPNSDYCICLVPEMLVHDIPTFVVAGQFELNELPDYDGLLGQDIYDNTPETTTKMLFEVSGGGHGSAYESEAIEKALQWAQFHLMNDTDICETLIEEPSSASQFLTTLTCNQELPGDINGDTTVNVQDVILTVNFILQNQYDSSADLNGDGGVNVQDVILIMNIILAG
;
A
#
# COMPACT_ATOMS: atom_id res chain seq x y z
N MET A 1 -19.17 -23.87 42.28
CA MET A 1 -19.36 -23.41 40.92
C MET A 1 -18.26 -22.40 40.58
N ARG A 2 -17.02 -22.87 40.43
CA ARG A 2 -15.82 -22.07 40.14
C ARG A 2 -14.69 -23.01 39.69
N ILE A 3 -14.88 -23.78 38.66
CA ILE A 3 -13.85 -24.64 38.03
C ILE A 3 -14.26 -24.89 36.57
N LEU A 4 -14.44 -23.84 35.76
CA LEU A 4 -14.69 -24.01 34.33
C LEU A 4 -14.11 -22.88 33.45
N PHE A 5 -13.31 -22.00 34.01
CA PHE A 5 -12.68 -20.91 33.27
C PHE A 5 -11.15 -21.00 33.13
N LEU A 6 -10.54 -22.09 33.62
CA LEU A 6 -9.07 -22.26 33.54
C LEU A 6 -8.59 -23.24 32.45
N THR A 7 -9.52 -23.88 31.72
CA THR A 7 -9.13 -24.82 30.66
C THR A 7 -9.08 -24.19 29.26
N SER A 8 -9.74 -23.05 29.04
CA SER A 8 -9.67 -22.33 27.74
C SER A 8 -8.38 -21.53 27.55
N PHE A 9 -7.74 -21.10 28.64
CA PHE A 9 -6.51 -20.28 28.57
C PHE A 9 -5.22 -21.09 28.42
N LEU A 10 -5.27 -22.41 28.62
CA LEU A 10 -4.11 -23.30 28.44
C LEU A 10 -4.08 -23.98 27.06
N LEU A 11 -5.18 -23.90 26.28
CA LEU A 11 -5.19 -24.39 24.90
C LEU A 11 -4.64 -23.35 23.91
N SER A 12 -4.69 -22.07 24.23
CA SER A 12 -4.20 -20.99 23.35
C SER A 12 -2.68 -20.86 23.26
N ILE A 13 -1.94 -21.52 24.15
CA ILE A 13 -0.45 -21.47 24.17
C ILE A 13 0.19 -22.60 23.33
N SER A 14 -0.60 -23.59 22.89
CA SER A 14 -0.09 -24.74 22.11
C SER A 14 -0.11 -24.53 20.60
N PHE A 15 -0.68 -23.44 20.08
CA PHE A 15 -0.89 -23.21 18.65
C PHE A 15 0.14 -22.28 17.98
N LEU A 16 1.18 -21.87 18.70
CA LEU A 16 2.23 -20.98 18.18
C LEU A 16 3.10 -21.61 17.07
N ASN A 17 2.85 -22.86 16.68
CA ASN A 17 3.49 -23.56 15.55
C ASN A 17 2.56 -24.61 14.91
N ALA A 18 1.24 -24.46 14.98
CA ALA A 18 0.32 -25.41 14.33
C ALA A 18 0.16 -25.02 12.86
N GLU A 19 0.59 -25.89 11.97
CA GLU A 19 0.24 -25.84 10.54
C GLU A 19 -1.25 -26.12 10.38
N CYS A 20 -1.90 -25.64 9.31
CA CYS A 20 -3.31 -25.93 9.04
C CYS A 20 -3.63 -27.43 9.13
N SER A 21 -2.72 -28.28 8.68
CA SER A 21 -2.82 -29.75 8.74
C SER A 21 -2.99 -30.32 10.15
N ASP A 22 -2.64 -29.57 11.18
CA ASP A 22 -2.76 -29.99 12.60
C ASP A 22 -4.13 -29.60 13.21
N LEU A 23 -4.97 -28.85 12.49
CA LEU A 23 -6.24 -28.33 12.99
C LEU A 23 -7.39 -29.33 12.75
N ILE A 24 -8.30 -29.43 13.72
CA ILE A 24 -9.59 -30.11 13.53
C ILE A 24 -10.56 -29.17 12.82
N GLU A 25 -11.65 -29.72 12.24
CA GLU A 25 -12.65 -28.98 11.48
C GLU A 25 -13.11 -27.67 12.14
N ALA A 26 -13.44 -27.69 13.42
CA ALA A 26 -13.91 -26.51 14.16
C ALA A 26 -12.83 -25.42 14.30
N ASP A 27 -11.59 -25.82 14.49
CA ASP A 27 -10.47 -24.90 14.59
C ASP A 27 -10.05 -24.41 13.21
N CYS A 28 -10.10 -25.27 12.18
CA CYS A 28 -9.88 -24.90 10.79
C CYS A 28 -10.88 -23.84 10.31
N LEU A 29 -12.18 -24.00 10.63
CA LEU A 29 -13.21 -23.03 10.32
C LEU A 29 -13.07 -21.72 11.11
N TYR A 30 -12.51 -21.78 12.32
CA TYR A 30 -12.16 -20.57 13.09
C TYR A 30 -10.99 -19.80 12.45
N TRP A 31 -10.04 -20.53 11.85
CA TRP A 31 -8.90 -19.99 11.10
C TRP A 31 -9.16 -19.94 9.59
N SER A 32 -10.43 -19.85 9.18
CA SER A 32 -10.87 -19.85 7.76
C SER A 32 -10.21 -18.79 6.88
N TYR A 33 -9.43 -17.93 7.48
CA TYR A 33 -8.63 -16.91 6.83
C TYR A 33 -7.27 -17.42 6.32
N TYR A 34 -6.71 -18.43 6.97
CA TYR A 34 -5.43 -19.05 6.62
C TYR A 34 -5.58 -20.50 6.19
N CYS A 35 -6.69 -21.13 6.56
CA CYS A 35 -6.92 -22.54 6.39
C CYS A 35 -8.32 -22.79 5.82
N GLU A 36 -8.45 -23.75 4.92
CA GLU A 36 -9.74 -24.25 4.45
C GLU A 36 -9.93 -25.71 4.85
N TRP A 37 -11.16 -26.08 5.21
CA TRP A 37 -11.50 -27.45 5.48
C TRP A 37 -11.86 -28.17 4.18
N ASN A 38 -11.07 -29.18 3.82
CA ASN A 38 -11.36 -30.01 2.66
C ASN A 38 -12.29 -31.16 3.07
N GLU A 39 -13.56 -31.09 2.63
CA GLU A 39 -14.58 -32.10 2.95
C GLU A 39 -14.28 -33.47 2.34
N ASP A 40 -13.54 -33.54 1.22
CA ASP A 40 -13.24 -34.79 0.55
C ASP A 40 -12.12 -35.57 1.26
N THR A 41 -11.15 -34.87 1.86
CA THR A 41 -10.04 -35.49 2.59
C THR A 41 -10.24 -35.51 4.09
N ASN A 42 -11.19 -34.72 4.64
CA ASN A 42 -11.35 -34.41 6.05
C ASN A 42 -10.08 -33.88 6.71
N GLU A 43 -9.38 -33.00 6.01
CA GLU A 43 -8.17 -32.36 6.47
C GLU A 43 -8.27 -30.85 6.32
N CYS A 44 -7.71 -30.13 7.28
CA CYS A 44 -7.50 -28.69 7.18
C CYS A 44 -6.26 -28.44 6.31
N GLN A 45 -6.41 -27.66 5.29
CA GLN A 45 -5.34 -27.34 4.35
C GLN A 45 -5.05 -25.86 4.43
N GLU A 46 -3.80 -25.47 4.27
CA GLU A 46 -3.50 -24.08 4.02
C GLU A 46 -4.22 -23.66 2.76
N ILE A 47 -4.97 -22.56 2.83
CA ILE A 47 -5.49 -21.89 1.65
C ILE A 47 -4.25 -21.56 0.84
N GLY A 48 -4.03 -22.28 -0.25
CA GLY A 48 -2.79 -22.26 -1.01
C GLY A 48 -2.33 -20.85 -1.31
N GLY A 49 -1.31 -20.41 -0.55
CA GLY A 49 -0.74 -19.07 -0.64
C GLY A 49 -1.74 -17.94 -0.58
N GLY A 50 -2.43 -17.74 0.57
CA GLY A 50 -3.28 -16.57 0.83
C GLY A 50 -4.60 -16.57 0.05
N GLY A 51 -5.72 -16.64 0.76
CA GLY A 51 -7.02 -16.49 0.14
C GLY A 51 -7.11 -15.20 -0.68
N GLY A 52 -7.62 -15.31 -1.89
CA GLY A 52 -8.15 -14.18 -2.65
C GLY A 52 -7.18 -13.09 -3.13
N GLY A 53 -5.88 -13.26 -3.04
CA GLY A 53 -4.99 -12.48 -3.88
C GLY A 53 -5.25 -12.90 -5.32
N GLY A 54 -5.61 -11.97 -6.21
CA GLY A 54 -5.81 -12.27 -7.63
C GLY A 54 -4.71 -13.22 -8.08
N GLU A 55 -5.05 -14.23 -8.86
CA GLU A 55 -4.03 -15.02 -9.54
C GLU A 55 -3.05 -14.02 -10.16
N ALA A 56 -1.76 -14.35 -10.26
CA ALA A 56 -0.77 -13.48 -10.88
C ALA A 56 -1.09 -13.36 -12.39
N ASP A 57 -2.18 -12.67 -12.71
CA ASP A 57 -2.82 -12.58 -14.02
C ASP A 57 -2.27 -11.42 -14.85
N GLY A 58 -1.28 -10.69 -14.33
CA GLY A 58 -0.62 -9.62 -15.06
C GLY A 58 0.21 -10.15 -16.23
N PRO A 59 0.62 -9.27 -17.15
CA PRO A 59 1.32 -9.64 -18.38
C PRO A 59 2.76 -10.14 -18.17
N TYR A 60 3.30 -10.07 -16.96
CA TYR A 60 4.68 -10.42 -16.67
C TYR A 60 4.82 -11.66 -15.78
N ASP A 61 5.77 -12.52 -16.10
CA ASP A 61 6.30 -13.47 -15.12
C ASP A 61 7.12 -12.71 -14.06
N TYR A 62 7.42 -13.33 -12.93
CA TYR A 62 8.22 -12.72 -11.88
C TYR A 62 9.29 -13.67 -11.33
N GLN A 63 10.28 -13.08 -10.70
CA GLN A 63 11.30 -13.79 -9.92
C GLN A 63 11.39 -13.19 -8.51
N ILE A 64 12.07 -13.93 -7.62
CA ILE A 64 12.19 -13.56 -6.21
C ILE A 64 13.67 -13.45 -5.86
N ILE A 65 14.04 -12.41 -5.12
CA ILE A 65 15.33 -12.25 -4.45
C ILE A 65 15.10 -12.24 -2.95
N THR A 66 15.91 -12.98 -2.23
CA THR A 66 15.90 -13.10 -0.78
C THR A 66 17.28 -12.78 -0.20
N GLU A 67 17.39 -12.79 1.11
CA GLU A 67 18.68 -12.62 1.80
C GLU A 67 19.70 -13.70 1.40
N SER A 68 19.25 -14.92 1.05
CA SER A 68 20.14 -15.96 0.54
C SER A 68 20.77 -15.64 -0.82
N ASP A 69 20.18 -14.70 -1.57
CA ASP A 69 20.68 -14.20 -2.84
C ASP A 69 21.52 -12.90 -2.67
N GLY A 70 21.76 -12.52 -1.41
CA GLY A 70 22.55 -11.36 -1.03
C GLY A 70 21.75 -10.06 -0.88
N LEU A 71 20.42 -10.13 -0.80
CA LEU A 71 19.60 -9.00 -0.38
C LEU A 71 20.02 -8.57 1.02
N ARG A 72 20.04 -7.26 1.27
CA ARG A 72 20.31 -6.72 2.60
C ARG A 72 19.26 -7.19 3.59
N ASN A 73 19.69 -7.63 4.77
CA ASN A 73 18.83 -7.78 5.93
C ASN A 73 18.88 -6.47 6.74
N GLY A 74 17.74 -5.79 6.85
CA GLY A 74 17.64 -4.55 7.61
C GLY A 74 17.68 -4.79 9.11
N PRO A 75 18.09 -3.81 9.92
CA PRO A 75 18.01 -3.93 11.38
C PRO A 75 16.56 -3.89 11.89
N ASP A 76 15.66 -3.21 11.18
CA ASP A 76 14.31 -2.90 11.63
C ASP A 76 13.23 -3.85 11.06
N TYR A 77 13.65 -4.87 10.33
CA TYR A 77 12.78 -5.94 9.81
C TYR A 77 13.56 -7.25 9.66
N LEU A 78 12.84 -8.34 9.43
CA LEU A 78 13.39 -9.69 9.25
C LEU A 78 12.91 -10.28 7.92
N ASP A 79 13.78 -11.10 7.27
CA ASP A 79 13.44 -11.96 6.12
C ASP A 79 12.80 -11.19 4.95
N GLY A 80 13.48 -10.15 4.46
CA GLY A 80 13.02 -9.38 3.29
C GLY A 80 12.99 -10.22 2.00
N ARG A 81 11.91 -10.04 1.20
CA ARG A 81 11.71 -10.72 -0.09
C ARG A 81 11.29 -9.72 -1.15
N ILE A 82 12.02 -9.66 -2.25
CA ILE A 82 11.67 -8.84 -3.41
C ILE A 82 11.14 -9.74 -4.52
N TYR A 83 9.91 -9.46 -4.95
CA TYR A 83 9.29 -9.99 -6.16
C TYR A 83 9.44 -8.95 -7.26
N TYR A 84 9.94 -9.33 -8.42
CA TYR A 84 10.16 -8.39 -9.51
C TYR A 84 9.80 -9.00 -10.86
N PRO A 85 9.26 -8.20 -11.80
CA PRO A 85 8.87 -8.68 -13.11
C PRO A 85 10.09 -9.09 -13.92
N ILE A 86 9.93 -10.14 -14.70
CA ILE A 86 10.90 -10.53 -15.71
C ILE A 86 10.27 -10.40 -17.10
N ASP A 87 11.13 -10.27 -18.12
CA ASP A 87 10.69 -10.08 -19.49
C ASP A 87 9.69 -11.16 -19.93
N GLY A 88 8.45 -10.70 -20.16
CA GLY A 88 7.50 -11.37 -21.01
C GLY A 88 7.63 -10.85 -22.45
N ASP A 89 6.66 -11.17 -23.30
CA ASP A 89 6.63 -10.76 -24.71
C ASP A 89 6.57 -9.23 -24.92
N ILE A 90 6.31 -8.44 -23.87
CA ILE A 90 6.01 -6.99 -23.94
C ILE A 90 7.21 -6.11 -23.53
N GLY A 91 8.19 -6.68 -22.80
CA GLY A 91 9.30 -5.91 -22.20
C GLY A 91 8.89 -5.13 -20.94
N VAL A 92 9.65 -5.29 -19.87
CA VAL A 92 9.41 -4.60 -18.59
C VAL A 92 9.78 -3.12 -18.70
N GLN A 93 8.93 -2.23 -18.19
CA GLN A 93 9.25 -0.80 -18.14
C GLN A 93 10.25 -0.50 -17.03
N LEU A 94 11.32 0.19 -17.37
CA LEU A 94 12.35 0.62 -16.43
C LEU A 94 12.35 2.16 -16.30
N PRO A 95 12.72 2.71 -15.15
CA PRO A 95 13.07 2.01 -13.91
C PRO A 95 11.84 1.42 -13.21
N LEU A 96 12.00 0.27 -12.55
CA LEU A 96 10.94 -0.39 -11.78
C LEU A 96 10.45 0.50 -10.64
N LYS A 97 9.16 0.59 -10.50
CA LYS A 97 8.48 1.30 -9.40
C LYS A 97 8.23 0.33 -8.25
N SER A 98 8.40 0.79 -7.01
CA SER A 98 8.48 -0.09 -5.86
C SER A 98 7.32 0.10 -4.88
N ILE A 99 6.76 -1.02 -4.43
CA ILE A 99 5.80 -1.10 -3.33
C ILE A 99 6.33 -2.04 -2.25
N ILE A 100 6.19 -1.64 -0.98
CA ILE A 100 6.71 -2.38 0.17
C ILE A 100 5.54 -2.77 1.07
N PHE A 101 5.46 -4.05 1.43
CA PHE A 101 4.40 -4.62 2.25
C PHE A 101 4.94 -5.09 3.59
N THR A 102 4.17 -4.84 4.66
CA THR A 102 4.35 -5.46 5.97
C THR A 102 3.07 -6.18 6.41
N PRO A 103 3.16 -7.40 6.99
CA PRO A 103 1.99 -8.20 7.35
C PRO A 103 1.32 -7.72 8.64
N GLY A 104 0.16 -8.32 8.93
CA GLY A 104 -0.56 -8.17 10.19
C GLY A 104 0.11 -8.89 11.36
N PHE A 105 -0.59 -8.89 12.50
CA PHE A 105 -0.18 -9.58 13.73
C PHE A 105 0.02 -11.08 13.48
N GLY A 106 1.14 -11.63 13.94
CA GLY A 106 1.49 -13.04 13.76
C GLY A 106 1.96 -13.43 12.36
N GLY A 107 2.02 -12.47 11.43
CA GLY A 107 2.45 -12.71 10.06
C GLY A 107 3.92 -12.39 9.82
N GLY A 108 4.60 -13.23 9.03
CA GLY A 108 5.98 -13.05 8.57
C GLY A 108 6.05 -12.61 7.11
N SER A 109 7.25 -12.63 6.53
CA SER A 109 7.55 -12.16 5.16
C SER A 109 6.86 -12.93 4.03
N THR A 110 6.21 -14.04 4.31
CA THR A 110 5.46 -14.82 3.32
C THR A 110 3.96 -14.55 3.37
N SER A 111 3.45 -13.93 4.45
CA SER A 111 2.02 -13.77 4.68
C SER A 111 1.30 -12.88 3.67
N MET A 112 2.04 -12.06 2.90
CA MET A 112 1.48 -11.22 1.83
C MET A 112 2.01 -11.60 0.44
N ALA A 113 2.44 -12.84 0.26
CA ALA A 113 3.03 -13.30 -0.99
C ALA A 113 2.11 -13.09 -2.21
N SER A 114 0.80 -13.34 -2.07
CA SER A 114 -0.18 -13.11 -3.14
C SER A 114 -0.23 -11.66 -3.61
N TRP A 115 -0.16 -10.72 -2.68
CA TRP A 115 -0.08 -9.28 -3.01
C TRP A 115 1.19 -8.95 -3.80
N ALA A 116 2.35 -9.42 -3.34
CA ALA A 116 3.61 -9.16 -4.02
C ALA A 116 3.68 -9.82 -5.41
N GLN A 117 3.18 -11.05 -5.54
CA GLN A 117 3.08 -11.77 -6.82
C GLN A 117 2.18 -11.03 -7.80
N TYR A 118 1.01 -10.58 -7.34
CA TYR A 118 0.07 -9.81 -8.14
C TYR A 118 0.71 -8.52 -8.65
N PHE A 119 1.28 -7.70 -7.77
CA PHE A 119 1.93 -6.45 -8.18
C PHE A 119 3.13 -6.67 -9.10
N ALA A 120 3.94 -7.70 -8.83
CA ALA A 120 5.06 -8.05 -9.70
C ALA A 120 4.60 -8.46 -11.10
N SER A 121 3.49 -9.21 -11.20
CA SER A 121 2.91 -9.58 -12.50
C SER A 121 2.38 -8.39 -13.31
N TYR A 122 2.13 -7.26 -12.66
CA TYR A 122 1.75 -5.99 -13.31
C TYR A 122 2.91 -5.00 -13.48
N GLY A 123 4.16 -5.43 -13.28
CA GLY A 123 5.35 -4.65 -13.61
C GLY A 123 5.95 -3.85 -12.46
N PHE A 124 5.49 -4.03 -11.22
CA PHE A 124 6.08 -3.41 -10.04
C PHE A 124 7.17 -4.28 -9.43
N LEU A 125 8.11 -3.64 -8.76
CA LEU A 125 8.92 -4.30 -7.75
C LEU A 125 8.12 -4.33 -6.45
N ALA A 126 7.82 -5.50 -5.92
CA ALA A 126 7.07 -5.68 -4.68
C ALA A 126 7.96 -6.32 -3.61
N MET A 127 8.25 -5.61 -2.55
CA MET A 127 9.01 -6.14 -1.41
C MET A 127 8.09 -6.47 -0.25
N ILE A 128 8.26 -7.62 0.36
CA ILE A 128 7.63 -7.97 1.63
C ILE A 128 8.72 -8.02 2.69
N ILE A 129 8.43 -7.44 3.85
CA ILE A 129 9.25 -7.56 5.06
C ILE A 129 8.47 -8.29 6.16
N GLY A 130 9.14 -9.13 6.92
CA GLY A 130 8.63 -9.64 8.19
C GLY A 130 9.01 -8.70 9.32
N PRO A 131 8.21 -8.59 10.38
CA PRO A 131 8.65 -7.93 11.62
C PRO A 131 9.77 -8.74 12.29
N ASN A 132 10.58 -8.09 13.13
CA ASN A 132 11.61 -8.77 13.90
C ASN A 132 11.00 -9.73 14.93
N ASP A 133 9.82 -9.39 15.46
CA ASP A 133 9.00 -10.26 16.30
C ASP A 133 7.54 -10.15 15.83
N GLU A 134 7.01 -11.24 15.27
CA GLU A 134 5.66 -11.31 14.68
C GLU A 134 4.55 -10.99 15.68
N ILE A 135 4.82 -11.17 16.98
CA ILE A 135 3.86 -11.01 18.08
C ILE A 135 4.06 -9.70 18.85
N ASN A 136 5.32 -9.31 19.10
CA ASN A 136 5.62 -8.22 20.03
C ASN A 136 6.00 -6.90 19.34
N ASP A 137 6.34 -6.91 18.04
CA ASP A 137 6.63 -5.66 17.34
C ASP A 137 5.38 -4.78 17.23
N SER A 138 5.52 -3.56 17.74
CA SER A 138 4.47 -2.54 17.69
C SER A 138 4.18 -2.07 16.25
N HIS A 139 3.11 -1.32 16.06
CA HIS A 139 2.82 -0.65 14.80
C HIS A 139 3.98 0.26 14.36
N GLN A 140 4.63 0.96 15.29
CA GLN A 140 5.78 1.83 14.98
C GLN A 140 6.97 1.02 14.50
N MET A 141 7.35 -0.04 15.21
CA MET A 141 8.48 -0.88 14.80
C MET A 141 8.28 -1.42 13.37
N ARG A 142 7.04 -1.82 13.03
CA ARG A 142 6.69 -2.22 11.66
C ARG A 142 6.75 -1.05 10.67
N ALA A 143 6.39 0.17 11.10
CA ALA A 143 6.53 1.37 10.29
C ALA A 143 8.00 1.73 10.04
N GLU A 144 8.85 1.63 11.07
CA GLU A 144 10.30 1.80 10.96
C GLU A 144 10.91 0.74 10.02
N GLY A 145 10.41 -0.51 10.08
CA GLY A 145 10.78 -1.57 9.14
C GLY A 145 10.44 -1.23 7.68
N LEU A 146 9.27 -0.63 7.41
CA LEU A 146 8.91 -0.16 6.06
C LEU A 146 9.88 0.93 5.56
N ILE A 147 10.30 1.83 6.44
CA ILE A 147 11.28 2.87 6.12
C ILE A 147 12.66 2.27 5.83
N ASP A 148 13.11 1.31 6.65
CA ASP A 148 14.39 0.62 6.46
C ASP A 148 14.40 -0.23 5.17
N ALA A 149 13.27 -0.78 4.76
CA ALA A 149 13.13 -1.51 3.50
C ALA A 149 13.35 -0.60 2.26
N ILE A 150 13.03 0.70 2.34
CA ILE A 150 13.36 1.67 1.29
C ILE A 150 14.87 1.72 1.07
N GLU A 151 15.64 1.78 2.15
CA GLU A 151 17.11 1.74 2.07
C GLU A 151 17.61 0.43 1.43
N THR A 152 16.97 -0.70 1.75
CA THR A 152 17.31 -2.00 1.16
C THR A 152 17.10 -2.00 -0.35
N ILE A 153 15.98 -1.48 -0.84
CA ILE A 153 15.71 -1.39 -2.27
C ILE A 153 16.70 -0.45 -2.97
N LYS A 154 17.02 0.69 -2.35
CA LYS A 154 18.03 1.62 -2.87
C LYS A 154 19.41 0.95 -2.98
N GLN A 155 19.84 0.21 -1.96
CA GLN A 155 21.10 -0.53 -1.99
C GLN A 155 21.07 -1.68 -3.01
N GLU A 156 19.93 -2.35 -3.21
CA GLU A 156 19.79 -3.38 -4.23
C GLU A 156 19.98 -2.82 -5.64
N ASN A 157 19.50 -1.61 -5.91
CA ASN A 157 19.74 -0.90 -7.16
C ASN A 157 21.23 -0.59 -7.41
N GLU A 158 22.04 -0.49 -6.36
CA GLU A 158 23.48 -0.22 -6.44
C GLU A 158 24.35 -1.48 -6.33
N ARG A 159 23.75 -2.63 -5.96
CA ARG A 159 24.48 -3.87 -5.72
C ARG A 159 24.95 -4.51 -7.02
N LEU A 160 26.26 -4.48 -7.26
CA LEU A 160 26.88 -5.14 -8.40
C LEU A 160 26.60 -6.65 -8.41
N GLY A 161 26.08 -7.13 -9.53
CA GLY A 161 25.73 -8.55 -9.70
C GLY A 161 24.29 -8.90 -9.29
N SER A 162 23.53 -7.94 -8.76
CA SER A 162 22.08 -8.07 -8.66
C SER A 162 21.43 -8.06 -10.06
N PRO A 163 20.40 -8.85 -10.31
CA PRO A 163 19.59 -8.70 -11.52
C PRO A 163 18.85 -7.36 -11.59
N LEU A 164 18.77 -6.64 -10.47
CA LEU A 164 18.11 -5.34 -10.34
C LEU A 164 19.09 -4.14 -10.35
N TYR A 165 20.38 -4.39 -10.61
CA TYR A 165 21.40 -3.33 -10.67
C TYR A 165 21.02 -2.25 -11.70
N GLU A 166 20.97 -0.98 -11.26
CA GLU A 166 20.58 0.20 -12.06
C GLU A 166 19.20 0.08 -12.76
N SER A 167 18.29 -0.72 -12.19
CA SER A 167 16.98 -0.99 -12.80
C SER A 167 15.80 -0.47 -11.96
N ILE A 168 16.04 0.08 -10.77
CA ILE A 168 15.00 0.50 -9.81
C ILE A 168 14.92 2.02 -9.75
N ASP A 169 13.73 2.57 -9.62
CA ASP A 169 13.52 3.98 -9.25
C ASP A 169 13.86 4.19 -7.77
N PRO A 170 14.90 4.95 -7.43
CA PRO A 170 15.31 5.14 -6.04
C PRO A 170 14.54 6.25 -5.32
N MET A 171 13.56 6.90 -5.98
CA MET A 171 12.96 8.14 -5.47
C MET A 171 11.46 8.00 -5.15
N ASN A 172 10.78 7.00 -5.69
CA ASN A 172 9.32 6.89 -5.56
C ASN A 172 8.91 5.52 -5.04
N PHE A 173 8.28 5.50 -3.85
CA PHE A 173 7.86 4.28 -3.17
C PHE A 173 6.41 4.38 -2.70
N ILE A 174 5.70 3.26 -2.70
CA ILE A 174 4.49 3.07 -1.91
C ILE A 174 4.82 2.17 -0.72
N VAL A 175 4.32 2.53 0.45
CA VAL A 175 4.31 1.65 1.64
C VAL A 175 2.91 1.11 1.84
N ALA A 176 2.81 -0.18 2.13
CA ALA A 176 1.55 -0.88 2.24
C ALA A 176 1.58 -1.90 3.38
N GLY A 177 0.42 -2.33 3.82
CA GLY A 177 0.36 -3.41 4.81
C GLY A 177 -1.06 -3.84 5.10
N TYR A 178 -1.18 -5.00 5.76
CA TYR A 178 -2.44 -5.60 6.13
C TYR A 178 -2.62 -5.57 7.65
N SER A 179 -3.84 -5.31 8.13
CA SER A 179 -4.20 -5.31 9.55
C SER A 179 -3.27 -4.38 10.36
N MET A 180 -2.53 -4.90 11.33
CA MET A 180 -1.50 -4.17 12.07
C MET A 180 -0.44 -3.55 11.13
N GLY A 181 -0.08 -4.24 10.05
CA GLY A 181 0.78 -3.71 8.99
C GLY A 181 0.13 -2.58 8.20
N GLY A 182 -1.19 -2.63 8.01
CA GLY A 182 -1.96 -1.53 7.42
C GLY A 182 -1.91 -0.26 8.26
N GLY A 183 -2.06 -0.40 9.59
CA GLY A 183 -1.84 0.70 10.51
C GLY A 183 -0.39 1.21 10.49
N ALA A 184 0.57 0.30 10.46
CA ALA A 184 1.98 0.66 10.35
C ALA A 184 2.29 1.45 9.07
N SER A 185 1.66 1.12 7.94
CA SER A 185 1.83 1.88 6.70
C SER A 185 1.38 3.34 6.85
N GLN A 186 0.32 3.61 7.61
CA GLN A 186 -0.14 4.98 7.89
C GLN A 186 0.79 5.74 8.85
N ILE A 187 1.32 5.05 9.86
CA ILE A 187 2.30 5.63 10.78
C ILE A 187 3.60 5.98 10.02
N ALA A 188 4.04 5.13 9.10
CA ALA A 188 5.23 5.39 8.29
C ALA A 188 5.19 6.73 7.55
N LEU A 189 3.98 7.18 7.13
CA LEU A 189 3.79 8.46 6.44
C LEU A 189 4.01 9.69 7.37
N THR A 190 4.02 9.49 8.68
CA THR A 190 4.14 10.56 9.68
C THR A 190 5.51 10.63 10.36
N LEU A 191 6.40 9.68 10.06
CA LEU A 191 7.70 9.60 10.71
C LEU A 191 8.63 10.75 10.26
N ASP A 192 9.41 11.29 11.20
CA ASP A 192 10.48 12.26 10.87
C ASP A 192 11.74 11.51 10.41
N HIS A 193 11.71 11.07 9.15
CA HIS A 193 12.82 10.33 8.56
C HIS A 193 13.04 10.75 7.08
N PRO A 194 14.31 10.89 6.61
CA PRO A 194 14.60 11.34 5.25
C PRO A 194 13.98 10.47 4.14
N HIS A 195 13.76 9.18 4.37
CA HIS A 195 13.13 8.31 3.38
C HIS A 195 11.64 8.56 3.20
N VAL A 196 10.97 9.22 4.15
CA VAL A 196 9.55 9.61 4.01
C VAL A 196 9.35 10.56 2.82
N GLU A 197 10.35 11.41 2.51
CA GLU A 197 10.32 12.28 1.33
C GLU A 197 10.27 11.51 -0.01
N SER A 198 10.63 10.23 -0.01
CA SER A 198 10.54 9.36 -1.19
C SER A 198 9.28 8.50 -1.23
N ILE A 199 8.39 8.61 -0.23
CA ILE A 199 7.10 7.92 -0.23
C ILE A 199 6.07 8.79 -0.96
N VAL A 200 5.55 8.29 -2.06
CA VAL A 200 4.54 9.00 -2.85
C VAL A 200 3.11 8.64 -2.45
N SER A 201 2.92 7.51 -1.78
CA SER A 201 1.60 7.10 -1.29
C SER A 201 1.68 5.97 -0.25
N GLY A 202 0.58 5.82 0.53
CA GLY A 202 0.32 4.69 1.41
C GLY A 202 -0.89 3.86 0.96
N ILE A 203 -0.86 2.55 1.25
CA ILE A 203 -2.00 1.64 1.07
C ILE A 203 -2.22 0.87 2.37
N ALA A 204 -3.38 1.06 2.98
CA ALA A 204 -3.76 0.41 4.23
C ALA A 204 -4.88 -0.61 3.99
N LEU A 205 -4.56 -1.89 4.14
CA LEU A 205 -5.44 -3.02 3.87
C LEU A 205 -6.05 -3.52 5.17
N ASN A 206 -7.36 -3.33 5.37
CA ASN A 206 -8.06 -3.59 6.64
C ASN A 206 -7.26 -3.12 7.85
N PRO A 207 -6.81 -1.87 7.90
CA PRO A 207 -5.83 -1.43 8.88
C PRO A 207 -6.40 -1.43 10.30
N THR A 208 -5.52 -1.72 11.26
CA THR A 208 -5.78 -1.53 12.69
C THR A 208 -4.69 -0.66 13.28
N ILE A 209 -5.06 0.36 14.05
CA ILE A 209 -4.13 1.16 14.85
C ILE A 209 -4.60 1.11 16.29
N LEU A 210 -3.79 0.55 17.18
CA LEU A 210 -4.07 0.58 18.60
C LEU A 210 -3.67 1.94 19.15
N ILE A 211 -4.61 2.62 19.81
CA ILE A 211 -4.33 3.82 20.58
C ILE A 211 -3.80 3.36 21.92
N GLU A 212 -2.49 3.42 22.10
CA GLU A 212 -1.87 3.04 23.36
C GLU A 212 -1.98 4.19 24.36
N ASP A 213 -2.41 3.87 25.59
CA ASP A 213 -2.45 4.84 26.68
C ASP A 213 -1.02 5.18 27.10
N CYS A 214 -0.60 6.42 26.83
CA CYS A 214 0.72 6.93 27.16
C CYS A 214 1.04 6.86 28.66
N ASP A 215 0.03 6.85 29.53
CA ASP A 215 0.20 6.70 30.97
C ASP A 215 0.58 5.25 31.35
N LEU A 216 0.22 4.27 30.53
CA LEU A 216 0.58 2.87 30.73
C LEU A 216 1.97 2.52 30.20
N CYS A 217 2.52 3.33 29.28
CA CYS A 217 3.79 3.07 28.62
C CYS A 217 4.86 4.17 28.85
N PRO A 218 4.98 4.79 30.02
CA PRO A 218 5.78 6.01 30.19
C PRO A 218 7.30 5.82 30.04
N ASN A 219 7.79 4.58 29.90
CA ASN A 219 9.22 4.26 29.79
C ASN A 219 9.49 3.12 28.80
N SER A 220 8.61 2.84 27.89
CA SER A 220 8.75 1.77 26.91
C SER A 220 9.10 2.37 25.55
N ASP A 221 10.21 1.94 24.97
CA ASP A 221 10.55 2.24 23.58
C ASP A 221 9.57 1.57 22.59
N TYR A 222 8.59 0.81 23.09
CA TYR A 222 7.61 0.04 22.33
C TYR A 222 6.22 0.67 22.30
N CYS A 223 5.96 1.70 23.10
CA CYS A 223 4.66 2.37 23.13
C CYS A 223 4.68 3.66 22.34
N ILE A 224 3.84 3.74 21.33
CA ILE A 224 3.50 5.00 20.70
C ILE A 224 2.26 5.53 21.37
N CYS A 225 2.36 6.75 21.83
CA CYS A 225 1.18 7.53 22.18
C CYS A 225 0.53 8.05 20.91
N LEU A 226 -0.09 7.17 20.13
CA LEU A 226 -0.87 7.59 18.98
C LEU A 226 -2.18 8.19 19.47
N VAL A 227 -2.36 9.44 19.21
CA VAL A 227 -3.68 10.09 19.23
C VAL A 227 -4.15 10.23 17.78
N PRO A 228 -5.47 10.20 17.51
CA PRO A 228 -5.98 10.31 16.13
C PRO A 228 -5.39 11.48 15.35
N GLU A 229 -5.11 12.61 16.00
CA GLU A 229 -4.53 13.80 15.42
C GLU A 229 -3.09 13.62 14.90
N MET A 230 -2.44 12.48 15.19
CA MET A 230 -1.09 12.16 14.67
C MET A 230 -1.10 11.60 13.25
N LEU A 231 -2.28 11.26 12.68
CA LEU A 231 -2.40 10.86 11.26
C LEU A 231 -2.39 12.06 10.31
N VAL A 232 -1.73 13.15 10.68
CA VAL A 232 -1.62 14.36 9.86
C VAL A 232 -0.40 14.25 8.95
N HIS A 233 -0.66 14.07 7.67
CA HIS A 233 0.33 14.06 6.61
C HIS A 233 -0.31 14.51 5.28
N ASP A 234 0.50 14.93 4.32
CA ASP A 234 0.05 15.34 2.99
C ASP A 234 0.25 14.24 1.92
N ILE A 235 0.76 13.07 2.32
CA ILE A 235 1.05 11.96 1.42
C ILE A 235 -0.27 11.24 1.07
N PRO A 236 -0.59 11.05 -0.22
CA PRO A 236 -1.79 10.33 -0.67
C PRO A 236 -1.96 8.96 -0.01
N THR A 237 -3.17 8.61 0.38
CA THR A 237 -3.43 7.32 1.05
C THR A 237 -4.72 6.66 0.60
N PHE A 238 -4.65 5.33 0.41
CA PHE A 238 -5.78 4.47 0.11
C PHE A 238 -6.04 3.50 1.26
N VAL A 239 -7.28 3.44 1.72
CA VAL A 239 -7.72 2.58 2.82
C VAL A 239 -8.77 1.60 2.29
N VAL A 240 -8.55 0.31 2.50
CA VAL A 240 -9.56 -0.74 2.32
C VAL A 240 -10.06 -1.18 3.67
N ALA A 241 -11.39 -1.25 3.83
CA ALA A 241 -12.06 -1.67 5.05
C ALA A 241 -13.15 -2.72 4.76
N GLY A 242 -13.58 -3.44 5.77
CA GLY A 242 -14.74 -4.32 5.71
C GLY A 242 -15.92 -3.75 6.51
N GLN A 243 -17.12 -3.80 5.94
CA GLN A 243 -18.34 -3.29 6.58
C GLN A 243 -18.59 -3.89 7.97
N PHE A 244 -18.15 -5.11 8.20
CA PHE A 244 -18.42 -5.87 9.42
C PHE A 244 -17.16 -6.27 10.20
N GLU A 245 -16.06 -5.53 10.07
CA GLU A 245 -14.82 -5.81 10.81
C GLU A 245 -15.02 -5.88 12.33
N LEU A 246 -15.87 -5.05 12.90
CA LEU A 246 -16.20 -5.07 14.33
C LEU A 246 -16.88 -6.37 14.78
N ASN A 247 -17.45 -7.18 13.88
CA ASN A 247 -17.98 -8.49 14.24
C ASN A 247 -16.86 -9.51 14.52
N GLU A 248 -15.70 -9.33 13.88
CA GLU A 248 -14.52 -10.18 14.05
C GLU A 248 -13.57 -9.61 15.11
N LEU A 249 -13.60 -8.30 15.31
CA LEU A 249 -12.79 -7.55 16.27
C LEU A 249 -13.67 -6.80 17.32
N PRO A 250 -14.59 -7.48 18.03
CA PRO A 250 -15.65 -6.81 18.82
C PRO A 250 -15.13 -6.01 20.00
N ASP A 251 -13.94 -6.32 20.49
CA ASP A 251 -13.32 -5.69 21.67
C ASP A 251 -12.08 -4.84 21.25
N TYR A 252 -11.93 -4.52 19.96
CA TYR A 252 -10.80 -3.73 19.49
C TYR A 252 -10.98 -2.26 19.94
N ASP A 253 -10.07 -1.79 20.78
CA ASP A 253 -10.07 -0.43 21.32
C ASP A 253 -9.01 0.42 20.59
N GLY A 254 -9.23 0.65 19.28
CA GLY A 254 -8.33 1.39 18.42
C GLY A 254 -9.04 1.88 17.16
N LEU A 255 -8.27 2.41 16.22
CA LEU A 255 -8.79 2.88 14.93
C LEU A 255 -8.84 1.73 13.93
N LEU A 256 -9.94 1.61 13.21
CA LEU A 256 -10.13 0.77 12.03
C LEU A 256 -10.17 1.63 10.77
N GLY A 257 -10.34 1.01 9.61
CA GLY A 257 -10.22 1.67 8.32
C GLY A 257 -10.99 2.97 8.16
N GLN A 258 -12.29 3.00 8.56
CA GLN A 258 -13.11 4.22 8.51
C GLN A 258 -12.54 5.32 9.42
N ASP A 259 -12.14 4.96 10.65
CA ASP A 259 -11.59 5.94 11.61
C ASP A 259 -10.28 6.52 11.10
N ILE A 260 -9.43 5.69 10.47
CA ILE A 260 -8.17 6.14 9.87
C ILE A 260 -8.43 7.12 8.74
N TYR A 261 -9.39 6.81 7.85
CA TYR A 261 -9.79 7.72 6.78
C TYR A 261 -10.31 9.06 7.33
N ASP A 262 -11.18 9.01 8.35
CA ASP A 262 -11.79 10.21 8.95
C ASP A 262 -10.76 11.09 9.69
N ASN A 263 -9.72 10.48 10.28
CA ASN A 263 -8.64 11.20 10.96
C ASN A 263 -7.52 11.67 10.01
N THR A 264 -7.49 11.22 8.77
CA THR A 264 -6.60 11.78 7.73
C THR A 264 -7.17 13.12 7.25
N PRO A 265 -6.36 14.20 7.12
CA PRO A 265 -6.84 15.52 6.73
C PRO A 265 -7.60 15.53 5.41
N GLU A 266 -8.61 16.40 5.28
CA GLU A 266 -9.34 16.62 4.02
C GLU A 266 -8.47 17.25 2.92
N THR A 267 -7.34 17.83 3.29
CA THR A 267 -6.34 18.40 2.35
C THR A 267 -5.45 17.31 1.75
N THR A 268 -5.43 16.12 2.35
CA THR A 268 -4.69 14.97 1.85
C THR A 268 -5.52 14.25 0.79
N THR A 269 -4.91 13.88 -0.32
CA THR A 269 -5.54 12.98 -1.28
C THR A 269 -5.76 11.64 -0.62
N LYS A 270 -7.02 11.27 -0.36
CA LYS A 270 -7.37 10.05 0.34
C LYS A 270 -8.53 9.33 -0.32
N MET A 271 -8.55 8.01 -0.18
CA MET A 271 -9.61 7.15 -0.68
C MET A 271 -9.95 6.09 0.37
N LEU A 272 -11.23 5.81 0.55
CA LEU A 272 -11.75 4.68 1.32
C LEU A 272 -12.61 3.81 0.43
N PHE A 273 -12.34 2.50 0.45
CA PHE A 273 -13.21 1.48 -0.08
C PHE A 273 -13.62 0.52 1.04
N GLU A 274 -14.85 0.67 1.51
CA GLU A 274 -15.45 -0.28 2.45
C GLU A 274 -16.22 -1.35 1.69
N VAL A 275 -15.80 -2.61 1.83
CA VAL A 275 -16.39 -3.75 1.14
C VAL A 275 -17.68 -4.18 1.82
N SER A 276 -18.77 -4.27 1.05
CA SER A 276 -20.11 -4.66 1.55
C SER A 276 -20.13 -6.10 2.03
N GLY A 277 -20.58 -6.31 3.27
CA GLY A 277 -20.59 -7.63 3.90
C GLY A 277 -19.20 -8.14 4.29
N GLY A 278 -18.15 -7.40 3.99
CA GLY A 278 -16.76 -7.78 4.26
C GLY A 278 -16.42 -7.73 5.75
N GLY A 279 -15.56 -8.65 6.19
CA GLY A 279 -14.92 -8.68 7.50
C GLY A 279 -13.47 -8.16 7.42
N HIS A 280 -12.67 -8.56 8.38
CA HIS A 280 -11.26 -8.13 8.48
C HIS A 280 -10.36 -8.63 7.32
N GLY A 281 -10.85 -9.58 6.50
CA GLY A 281 -10.17 -10.12 5.32
C GLY A 281 -10.58 -9.49 3.99
N SER A 282 -11.46 -8.52 3.97
CA SER A 282 -12.06 -7.99 2.73
C SER A 282 -11.08 -7.33 1.75
N ALA A 283 -9.88 -6.95 2.22
CA ALA A 283 -8.82 -6.47 1.33
C ALA A 283 -8.35 -7.51 0.30
N TYR A 284 -8.60 -8.80 0.55
CA TYR A 284 -8.24 -9.87 -0.39
C TYR A 284 -9.32 -10.15 -1.44
N GLU A 285 -10.41 -9.40 -1.47
CA GLU A 285 -11.40 -9.48 -2.52
C GLU A 285 -10.90 -8.82 -3.82
N SER A 286 -11.31 -9.35 -4.97
CA SER A 286 -10.79 -8.96 -6.29
C SER A 286 -10.90 -7.47 -6.58
N GLU A 287 -12.05 -6.84 -6.31
CA GLU A 287 -12.23 -5.39 -6.54
C GLU A 287 -11.33 -4.54 -5.63
N ALA A 288 -11.01 -5.00 -4.40
CA ALA A 288 -10.10 -4.29 -3.51
C ALA A 288 -8.65 -4.34 -4.04
N ILE A 289 -8.25 -5.50 -4.53
CA ILE A 289 -6.93 -5.70 -5.14
C ILE A 289 -6.78 -4.87 -6.42
N GLU A 290 -7.80 -4.88 -7.28
CA GLU A 290 -7.81 -4.06 -8.51
C GLU A 290 -7.73 -2.56 -8.19
N LYS A 291 -8.46 -2.07 -7.19
CA LYS A 291 -8.39 -0.66 -6.78
C LYS A 291 -7.03 -0.28 -6.21
N ALA A 292 -6.39 -1.18 -5.45
CA ALA A 292 -5.04 -0.97 -4.96
C ALA A 292 -4.01 -0.91 -6.10
N LEU A 293 -4.17 -1.76 -7.13
CA LEU A 293 -3.35 -1.70 -8.34
C LEU A 293 -3.55 -0.37 -9.09
N GLN A 294 -4.80 0.03 -9.35
CA GLN A 294 -5.13 1.29 -10.00
C GLN A 294 -4.56 2.49 -9.23
N TRP A 295 -4.65 2.47 -7.89
CA TRP A 295 -4.05 3.49 -7.03
C TRP A 295 -2.53 3.57 -7.20
N ALA A 296 -1.85 2.41 -7.22
CA ALA A 296 -0.41 2.36 -7.43
C ALA A 296 0.01 2.79 -8.85
N GLN A 297 -0.74 2.41 -9.88
CA GLN A 297 -0.51 2.88 -11.26
C GLN A 297 -0.63 4.40 -11.34
N PHE A 298 -1.66 4.98 -10.73
CA PHE A 298 -1.86 6.42 -10.72
C PHE A 298 -0.70 7.14 -10.01
N HIS A 299 -0.32 6.72 -8.79
CA HIS A 299 0.65 7.45 -7.97
C HIS A 299 2.12 7.11 -8.25
N LEU A 300 2.45 5.88 -8.67
CA LEU A 300 3.82 5.47 -8.96
C LEU A 300 4.19 5.56 -10.44
N MET A 301 3.27 5.19 -11.33
CA MET A 301 3.52 5.21 -12.77
C MET A 301 3.12 6.54 -13.42
N ASN A 302 2.46 7.44 -12.65
CA ASN A 302 1.85 8.67 -13.14
C ASN A 302 0.87 8.40 -14.31
N ASP A 303 0.16 7.28 -14.24
CA ASP A 303 -0.86 6.91 -15.23
C ASP A 303 -2.15 7.69 -14.93
N THR A 304 -2.25 8.90 -15.48
CA THR A 304 -3.41 9.77 -15.28
C THR A 304 -4.65 9.28 -16.05
N ASP A 305 -4.47 8.43 -17.06
CA ASP A 305 -5.58 7.91 -17.85
C ASP A 305 -6.48 6.97 -17.03
N ILE A 306 -5.94 6.36 -15.97
CA ILE A 306 -6.69 5.48 -15.07
C ILE A 306 -7.56 6.22 -14.05
N CYS A 307 -7.40 7.54 -13.92
CA CYS A 307 -8.04 8.31 -12.85
C CYS A 307 -9.56 8.13 -12.79
N GLU A 308 -10.25 8.24 -13.92
CA GLU A 308 -11.71 8.10 -13.99
C GLU A 308 -12.16 6.70 -13.53
N THR A 309 -11.42 5.65 -13.90
CA THR A 309 -11.70 4.28 -13.45
C THR A 309 -11.36 4.11 -11.96
N LEU A 310 -10.30 4.77 -11.48
CA LEU A 310 -9.89 4.73 -10.09
C LEU A 310 -10.95 5.30 -9.15
N ILE A 311 -11.59 6.42 -9.52
CA ILE A 311 -12.65 7.06 -8.71
C ILE A 311 -14.04 6.47 -8.94
N GLU A 312 -14.21 5.53 -9.86
CA GLU A 312 -15.48 4.81 -10.04
C GLU A 312 -15.75 3.90 -8.84
N GLU A 313 -16.96 4.02 -8.26
CA GLU A 313 -17.37 3.23 -7.10
C GLU A 313 -17.43 1.74 -7.45
N PRO A 314 -16.70 0.86 -6.70
CA PRO A 314 -16.77 -0.58 -6.90
C PRO A 314 -18.15 -1.15 -6.64
N SER A 315 -18.53 -2.20 -7.37
CA SER A 315 -19.86 -2.82 -7.24
C SER A 315 -20.09 -3.48 -5.88
N SER A 316 -19.03 -3.90 -5.21
CA SER A 316 -19.06 -4.49 -3.87
C SER A 316 -18.92 -3.47 -2.74
N ALA A 317 -18.92 -2.16 -3.02
CA ALA A 317 -18.81 -1.16 -1.97
C ALA A 317 -20.07 -1.03 -1.13
N SER A 318 -19.92 -1.00 0.19
CA SER A 318 -20.90 -0.44 1.12
C SER A 318 -20.69 1.06 1.33
N GLN A 319 -19.43 1.50 1.17
CA GLN A 319 -19.02 2.90 1.17
C GLN A 319 -17.80 3.08 0.27
N PHE A 320 -17.81 4.14 -0.51
CA PHE A 320 -16.68 4.55 -1.33
C PHE A 320 -16.53 6.08 -1.24
N LEU A 321 -15.42 6.52 -0.68
CA LEU A 321 -15.14 7.93 -0.43
C LEU A 321 -13.78 8.29 -1.02
N THR A 322 -13.68 9.47 -1.62
CA THR A 322 -12.39 9.97 -2.09
C THR A 322 -12.37 11.49 -2.15
N THR A 323 -11.21 12.06 -1.86
CA THR A 323 -10.90 13.46 -2.15
C THR A 323 -10.18 13.62 -3.48
N LEU A 324 -9.79 12.50 -4.14
CA LEU A 324 -9.20 12.52 -5.46
C LEU A 324 -10.22 13.00 -6.48
N THR A 325 -9.83 13.95 -7.29
CA THR A 325 -10.62 14.45 -8.42
C THR A 325 -9.84 14.26 -9.71
N CYS A 326 -10.45 13.62 -10.69
CA CYS A 326 -9.93 13.56 -12.05
C CYS A 326 -10.23 14.88 -12.76
N ASN A 327 -9.34 15.31 -13.61
CA ASN A 327 -9.48 16.60 -14.31
C ASN A 327 -9.40 17.84 -13.39
N GLN A 328 -8.44 17.93 -12.50
CA GLN A 328 -7.83 19.22 -12.33
C GLN A 328 -6.89 19.43 -13.53
N GLU A 329 -7.47 19.77 -14.71
CA GLU A 329 -6.73 20.64 -15.60
C GLU A 329 -6.45 21.90 -14.77
N LEU A 330 -5.30 21.94 -14.10
CA LEU A 330 -4.78 23.20 -13.57
C LEU A 330 -4.51 24.05 -14.82
N PRO A 331 -5.30 25.11 -15.05
CA PRO A 331 -5.08 25.91 -16.24
C PRO A 331 -3.62 26.37 -16.27
N GLY A 332 -2.86 25.90 -17.26
CA GLY A 332 -1.45 26.19 -17.38
C GLY A 332 -0.49 25.08 -16.92
N ASP A 333 -0.99 23.97 -16.41
CA ASP A 333 -0.22 22.73 -16.19
C ASP A 333 -0.25 21.92 -17.50
N ILE A 334 0.74 22.16 -18.34
CA ILE A 334 0.79 21.61 -19.70
C ILE A 334 1.43 20.22 -19.71
N ASN A 335 2.28 19.94 -18.73
CA ASN A 335 2.94 18.65 -18.60
C ASN A 335 2.16 17.65 -17.74
N GLY A 336 1.08 18.08 -17.06
CA GLY A 336 0.25 17.24 -16.21
C GLY A 336 0.90 16.85 -14.89
N ASP A 337 1.94 17.60 -14.44
CA ASP A 337 2.65 17.28 -13.20
C ASP A 337 2.00 17.89 -11.94
N THR A 338 0.79 18.45 -12.10
CA THR A 338 0.00 19.13 -11.05
C THR A 338 0.60 20.43 -10.53
N THR A 339 1.62 20.97 -11.19
CA THR A 339 2.32 22.19 -10.78
C THR A 339 2.52 23.13 -11.95
N VAL A 340 1.86 24.29 -11.94
CA VAL A 340 2.09 25.31 -12.99
C VAL A 340 3.43 26.00 -12.73
N ASN A 341 4.42 25.73 -13.55
CA ASN A 341 5.79 26.23 -13.39
C ASN A 341 6.48 26.57 -14.73
N VAL A 342 7.77 26.85 -14.70
CA VAL A 342 8.54 27.22 -15.91
C VAL A 342 8.61 26.09 -16.94
N GLN A 343 8.41 24.84 -16.56
CA GLN A 343 8.44 23.70 -17.49
C GLN A 343 7.24 23.77 -18.44
N ASP A 344 6.07 24.19 -17.96
CA ASP A 344 4.85 24.39 -18.77
C ASP A 344 5.03 25.52 -19.76
N VAL A 345 5.68 26.61 -19.33
CA VAL A 345 6.05 27.71 -20.24
C VAL A 345 6.93 27.20 -21.38
N ILE A 346 7.92 26.36 -21.08
CA ILE A 346 8.83 25.78 -22.07
C ILE A 346 8.07 24.86 -23.04
N LEU A 347 7.16 24.03 -22.55
CA LEU A 347 6.35 23.16 -23.40
C LEU A 347 5.43 23.96 -24.32
N THR A 348 4.73 24.96 -23.80
CA THR A 348 3.88 25.84 -24.61
C THR A 348 4.69 26.55 -25.71
N VAL A 349 5.89 27.05 -25.39
CA VAL A 349 6.78 27.63 -26.39
C VAL A 349 7.22 26.61 -27.44
N ASN A 350 7.45 25.34 -27.06
CA ASN A 350 7.77 24.28 -28.01
C ASN A 350 6.60 23.99 -28.95
N PHE A 351 5.35 23.94 -28.49
CA PHE A 351 4.17 23.82 -29.35
C PHE A 351 4.08 24.97 -30.36
N ILE A 352 4.31 26.21 -29.91
CA ILE A 352 4.33 27.38 -30.79
C ILE A 352 5.41 27.23 -31.88
N LEU A 353 6.63 26.87 -31.50
CA LEU A 353 7.76 26.74 -32.43
C LEU A 353 7.58 25.61 -33.45
N GLN A 354 6.86 24.54 -33.04
CA GLN A 354 6.56 23.40 -33.89
C GLN A 354 5.26 23.58 -34.69
N ASN A 355 4.54 24.67 -34.47
CA ASN A 355 3.19 24.93 -34.99
C ASN A 355 2.24 23.76 -34.71
N GLN A 356 2.34 23.20 -33.50
CA GLN A 356 1.45 22.16 -33.00
C GLN A 356 0.38 22.79 -32.11
N TYR A 357 -0.83 22.24 -32.22
CA TYR A 357 -1.94 22.58 -31.34
C TYR A 357 -2.06 21.54 -30.25
N ASP A 358 -2.20 22.03 -29.03
CA ASP A 358 -2.55 21.24 -27.84
C ASP A 358 -3.60 22.01 -27.05
N SER A 359 -4.71 21.36 -26.71
CA SER A 359 -5.82 22.02 -26.02
C SER A 359 -5.47 22.46 -24.62
N SER A 360 -4.54 21.78 -23.93
CA SER A 360 -4.07 22.15 -22.60
C SER A 360 -3.25 23.44 -22.62
N ALA A 361 -2.59 23.72 -23.74
CA ALA A 361 -1.77 24.90 -23.96
C ALA A 361 -2.54 26.10 -24.53
N ASP A 362 -3.80 25.93 -24.98
CA ASP A 362 -4.70 26.99 -25.43
C ASP A 362 -5.51 27.55 -24.24
N LEU A 363 -4.84 28.31 -23.35
CA LEU A 363 -5.44 28.78 -22.10
C LEU A 363 -6.54 29.83 -22.31
N ASN A 364 -6.50 30.55 -23.42
CA ASN A 364 -7.50 31.55 -23.72
C ASN A 364 -8.70 31.01 -24.53
N GLY A 365 -8.62 29.74 -25.02
CA GLY A 365 -9.66 29.05 -25.78
C GLY A 365 -9.92 29.65 -27.16
N ASP A 366 -8.93 30.35 -27.75
CA ASP A 366 -9.11 31.00 -29.07
C ASP A 366 -8.88 30.05 -30.26
N GLY A 367 -8.52 28.79 -30.00
CA GLY A 367 -8.26 27.74 -30.97
C GLY A 367 -6.83 27.73 -31.54
N GLY A 368 -5.89 28.42 -30.87
CA GLY A 368 -4.50 28.44 -31.27
C GLY A 368 -3.52 28.65 -30.13
N VAL A 369 -2.48 27.81 -30.04
CA VAL A 369 -1.41 27.98 -29.06
C VAL A 369 -0.44 29.07 -29.53
N ASN A 370 -0.38 30.17 -28.79
CA ASN A 370 0.39 31.35 -29.16
C ASN A 370 0.98 32.08 -27.94
N VAL A 371 1.62 33.25 -28.17
CA VAL A 371 2.29 33.98 -27.09
C VAL A 371 1.34 34.49 -26.00
N GLN A 372 0.02 34.61 -26.30
CA GLN A 372 -0.96 35.05 -25.29
C GLN A 372 -1.14 33.97 -24.23
N ASP A 373 -1.10 32.70 -24.60
CA ASP A 373 -1.20 31.57 -23.69
C ASP A 373 0.02 31.51 -22.77
N VAL A 374 1.22 31.71 -23.32
CA VAL A 374 2.46 31.82 -22.53
C VAL A 374 2.34 32.92 -21.46
N ILE A 375 1.76 34.07 -21.81
CA ILE A 375 1.56 35.16 -20.85
C ILE A 375 0.57 34.75 -19.74
N LEU A 376 -0.47 33.99 -20.08
CA LEU A 376 -1.43 33.51 -19.09
C LEU A 376 -0.78 32.54 -18.11
N ILE A 377 0.02 31.57 -18.60
CA ILE A 377 0.78 30.65 -17.71
C ILE A 377 1.72 31.44 -16.80
N MET A 378 2.47 32.39 -17.37
CA MET A 378 3.37 33.24 -16.56
C MET A 378 2.62 34.02 -15.48
N ASN A 379 1.40 34.51 -15.76
CA ASN A 379 0.60 35.22 -14.77
C ASN A 379 0.15 34.27 -13.63
N ILE A 380 -0.19 33.03 -13.93
CA ILE A 380 -0.53 32.00 -12.93
C ILE A 380 0.69 31.77 -12.01
N ILE A 381 1.88 31.54 -12.58
CA ILE A 381 3.12 31.31 -11.83
C ILE A 381 3.47 32.51 -10.92
N LEU A 382 3.19 33.73 -11.37
CA LEU A 382 3.51 34.94 -10.60
C LEU A 382 2.47 35.29 -9.53
N ALA A 383 1.28 34.70 -9.60
CA ALA A 383 0.18 34.94 -8.68
C ALA A 383 0.15 33.95 -7.49
N GLY A 384 0.78 32.78 -7.61
CA GLY A 384 0.94 31.78 -6.55
C GLY A 384 2.24 31.97 -5.83
#